data_2fa7054c96e2894f0c1636503a523221
#
_entry.id   2fa7054c96e2894f0c1636503a523221
#
_cell.length_a   1.000
_cell.length_b   1.000
_cell.length_c   1.000
_cell.angle_alpha   90.00
_cell.angle_beta   90.00
_cell.angle_gamma   90.00
#
_symmetry.space_group_name_H-M   'P 1'
#
loop_
_entity.id
_entity.type
_entity.pdbx_description
1 polymer ?
#
loop_
_entity_poly.entity_id
_entity_poly.type
_entity_poly.pdbx_seq_one_letter_code
_entity_poly.pdbx_strand_id
1 'polypeptide(L)'
;VPGGRDSPASAVLRYTENIHETRTLDYRALLPSPSPLWTEPMSQTFVWLTVFAYLASMGLYIRFLYTGQRNTGRFATLLLFLGLGAHYVALLLRSSGTHTVPYHDLEGSMSLFGWLLAVTYLCLEIYHRQRTVGAFVVPIILAFFFAAYLMPDHPNTAAPARGVVFAFHVTLSILSYSAFALSFVLSLIYLVEERLLRTRRLGDVVWRLPSLDLLERMSRTSVLVGLITITVGTLLGFVAVDRQIGQYWFYDPKYVVTLLVLLLYVLYFQLARTTAWRGARASRLCVFNFILVVLSFTVVNLYFSQHHRFL
;
A
#
# COMPACT_ATOMS: atom_id res chain seq x y z
N VAL A 1 -7.32 67.61 -44.99
CA VAL A 1 -6.90 66.22 -45.12
C VAL A 1 -5.43 66.14 -44.85
N PRO A 2 -4.94 65.40 -43.89
CA PRO A 2 -3.98 64.37 -44.18
C PRO A 2 -4.17 63.09 -43.34
N GLY A 3 -3.95 61.94 -44.01
CA GLY A 3 -3.93 60.65 -43.40
C GLY A 3 -2.76 60.46 -42.46
N GLY A 4 -3.08 60.09 -41.22
CA GLY A 4 -2.11 59.65 -40.22
C GLY A 4 -1.52 58.31 -40.65
N ARG A 5 -0.23 58.26 -40.90
CA ARG A 5 0.57 57.02 -41.03
C ARG A 5 0.76 56.44 -39.66
N ASP A 6 0.16 55.31 -39.37
CA ASP A 6 0.46 54.55 -38.17
C ASP A 6 1.92 54.18 -38.14
N SER A 7 2.55 54.45 -37.02
CA SER A 7 3.96 54.11 -36.79
C SER A 7 4.19 52.61 -36.81
N PRO A 8 5.27 52.08 -37.38
CA PRO A 8 5.60 50.64 -37.32
C PRO A 8 5.61 50.06 -35.94
N ALA A 9 5.87 50.89 -34.93
CA ALA A 9 5.87 50.50 -33.52
C ALA A 9 4.47 50.18 -32.98
N SER A 10 3.42 50.89 -33.46
CA SER A 10 2.01 50.61 -33.07
C SER A 10 1.46 49.34 -33.70
N ALA A 11 1.97 48.95 -34.86
CA ALA A 11 1.62 47.70 -35.53
C ALA A 11 2.24 46.48 -34.81
N VAL A 12 3.50 46.61 -34.31
CA VAL A 12 4.18 45.58 -33.57
C VAL A 12 3.53 45.39 -32.19
N LEU A 13 3.14 46.47 -31.49
CA LEU A 13 2.42 46.37 -30.23
C LEU A 13 1.05 45.70 -30.37
N ARG A 14 0.29 46.01 -31.40
CA ARG A 14 -0.98 45.32 -31.67
C ARG A 14 -0.79 43.85 -32.08
N TYR A 15 0.32 43.51 -32.72
CA TYR A 15 0.64 42.14 -33.09
C TYR A 15 1.05 41.31 -31.84
N THR A 16 1.79 41.92 -30.91
CA THR A 16 2.15 41.25 -29.61
C THR A 16 0.96 41.12 -28.66
N GLU A 17 0.04 42.11 -28.60
CA GLU A 17 -1.20 41.99 -27.85
C GLU A 17 -2.10 40.86 -28.39
N ASN A 18 -2.26 40.77 -29.72
CA ASN A 18 -3.04 39.70 -30.34
C ASN A 18 -2.41 38.29 -30.11
N ILE A 19 -1.08 38.18 -30.01
CA ILE A 19 -0.43 36.91 -29.69
C ILE A 19 -0.65 36.53 -28.24
N HIS A 20 -0.75 37.49 -27.32
CA HIS A 20 -1.06 37.23 -25.92
C HIS A 20 -2.53 36.84 -25.71
N GLU A 21 -3.47 37.45 -26.43
CA GLU A 21 -4.90 37.17 -26.35
C GLU A 21 -5.29 35.83 -27.00
N THR A 22 -4.59 35.41 -28.06
CA THR A 22 -4.81 34.11 -28.72
C THR A 22 -4.13 32.93 -27.98
N ARG A 23 -3.29 33.17 -26.99
CA ARG A 23 -2.60 32.12 -26.22
C ARG A 23 -3.30 31.66 -24.97
N THR A 24 -4.42 32.25 -24.61
CA THR A 24 -5.31 31.72 -23.56
C THR A 24 -6.42 30.85 -24.12
N LEU A 25 -6.13 30.07 -25.18
CA LEU A 25 -6.95 28.90 -25.45
C LEU A 25 -6.82 28.01 -24.21
N ASP A 26 -7.88 28.01 -23.42
CA ASP A 26 -8.00 27.16 -22.24
C ASP A 26 -7.94 25.70 -22.69
N TYR A 27 -6.72 25.16 -22.78
CA TYR A 27 -6.50 23.75 -23.09
C TYR A 27 -7.24 22.81 -22.15
N ARG A 28 -7.68 23.33 -20.98
CA ARG A 28 -8.55 22.60 -20.06
C ARG A 28 -9.97 22.37 -20.60
N ALA A 29 -10.47 23.27 -21.46
CA ALA A 29 -11.77 23.11 -22.09
C ALA A 29 -11.77 22.11 -23.25
N LEU A 30 -10.62 21.79 -23.81
CA LEU A 30 -10.45 20.81 -24.90
C LEU A 30 -10.09 19.41 -24.41
N LEU A 31 -9.69 19.27 -23.14
CA LEU A 31 -9.49 17.97 -22.55
C LEU A 31 -10.85 17.50 -22.02
N PRO A 32 -11.32 16.29 -22.36
CA PRO A 32 -12.46 15.73 -21.65
C PRO A 32 -12.13 15.77 -20.15
N SER A 33 -13.07 16.28 -19.33
CA SER A 33 -12.96 16.21 -17.88
C SER A 33 -12.56 14.78 -17.55
N PRO A 34 -11.49 14.55 -16.76
CA PRO A 34 -11.17 13.20 -16.37
C PRO A 34 -12.40 12.65 -15.65
N SER A 35 -13.11 11.72 -16.31
CA SER A 35 -14.15 10.96 -15.65
C SER A 35 -13.51 10.29 -14.45
N PRO A 36 -14.12 10.32 -13.26
CA PRO A 36 -13.58 9.60 -12.11
C PRO A 36 -13.27 8.17 -12.55
N LEU A 37 -12.05 7.74 -12.39
CA LEU A 37 -11.50 6.51 -13.01
C LEU A 37 -12.24 5.23 -12.62
N TRP A 38 -13.01 5.30 -11.53
CA TRP A 38 -13.90 4.25 -11.07
C TRP A 38 -15.32 4.33 -11.69
N THR A 39 -15.59 5.32 -12.52
CA THR A 39 -16.92 5.50 -13.17
C THR A 39 -17.06 4.76 -14.48
N GLU A 40 -15.98 4.29 -15.07
CA GLU A 40 -16.05 3.39 -16.22
C GLU A 40 -16.82 2.12 -15.83
N PRO A 41 -17.89 1.72 -16.56
CA PRO A 41 -18.77 0.63 -16.11
C PRO A 41 -18.04 -0.70 -15.89
N MET A 42 -16.96 -0.96 -16.64
CA MET A 42 -16.15 -2.16 -16.43
C MET A 42 -15.32 -2.10 -15.15
N SER A 43 -14.70 -0.96 -14.84
CA SER A 43 -13.91 -0.81 -13.60
C SER A 43 -14.80 -0.91 -12.37
N GLN A 44 -15.97 -0.28 -12.38
CA GLN A 44 -16.97 -0.41 -11.32
C GLN A 44 -17.40 -1.84 -11.09
N THR A 45 -17.63 -2.62 -12.14
CA THR A 45 -18.02 -4.03 -12.00
C THR A 45 -16.98 -4.82 -11.21
N PHE A 46 -15.68 -4.65 -11.52
CA PHE A 46 -14.61 -5.33 -10.80
C PHE A 46 -14.39 -4.81 -9.38
N VAL A 47 -14.63 -3.51 -9.14
CA VAL A 47 -14.64 -2.93 -7.79
C VAL A 47 -15.72 -3.60 -6.93
N TRP A 48 -16.95 -3.66 -7.41
CA TRP A 48 -18.05 -4.29 -6.67
C TRP A 48 -17.83 -5.81 -6.48
N LEU A 49 -17.31 -6.49 -7.50
CA LEU A 49 -16.93 -7.90 -7.39
C LEU A 49 -15.88 -8.13 -6.29
N THR A 50 -14.88 -7.25 -6.22
CA THR A 50 -13.87 -7.27 -5.15
C THR A 50 -14.49 -7.07 -3.77
N VAL A 51 -15.36 -6.05 -3.62
CA VAL A 51 -16.06 -5.77 -2.36
C VAL A 51 -16.87 -6.98 -1.90
N PHE A 52 -17.72 -7.54 -2.78
CA PHE A 52 -18.55 -8.70 -2.43
C PHE A 52 -17.71 -9.93 -2.08
N ALA A 53 -16.65 -10.21 -2.85
CA ALA A 53 -15.79 -11.35 -2.60
C ALA A 53 -15.03 -11.21 -1.26
N TYR A 54 -14.50 -10.03 -0.95
CA TYR A 54 -13.80 -9.79 0.31
C TYR A 54 -14.76 -9.76 1.52
N LEU A 55 -15.96 -9.17 1.40
CA LEU A 55 -16.96 -9.20 2.46
C LEU A 55 -17.46 -10.62 2.73
N ALA A 56 -17.75 -11.39 1.68
CA ALA A 56 -18.16 -12.79 1.83
C ALA A 56 -17.03 -13.63 2.43
N SER A 57 -15.78 -13.43 1.97
CA SER A 57 -14.59 -14.07 2.54
C SER A 57 -14.44 -13.74 4.03
N MET A 58 -14.56 -12.46 4.40
CA MET A 58 -14.51 -12.00 5.80
C MET A 58 -15.57 -12.71 6.64
N GLY A 59 -16.83 -12.73 6.19
CA GLY A 59 -17.91 -13.41 6.89
C GLY A 59 -17.64 -14.90 7.09
N LEU A 60 -17.06 -15.57 6.08
CA LEU A 60 -16.70 -16.98 6.17
C LEU A 60 -15.48 -17.22 7.07
N TYR A 61 -14.47 -16.34 7.11
CA TYR A 61 -13.37 -16.45 8.06
C TYR A 61 -13.84 -16.24 9.49
N ILE A 62 -14.72 -15.27 9.74
CA ILE A 62 -15.36 -15.07 11.05
C ILE A 62 -16.16 -16.31 11.43
N ARG A 63 -17.01 -16.82 10.53
CA ARG A 63 -17.75 -18.07 10.78
C ARG A 63 -16.81 -19.25 11.04
N PHE A 64 -15.72 -19.37 10.29
CA PHE A 64 -14.71 -20.39 10.51
C PHE A 64 -14.07 -20.28 11.90
N LEU A 65 -13.78 -19.07 12.37
CA LEU A 65 -13.27 -18.82 13.72
C LEU A 65 -14.21 -19.37 14.80
N TYR A 66 -15.54 -19.26 14.60
CA TYR A 66 -16.53 -19.75 15.57
C TYR A 66 -16.88 -21.22 15.41
N THR A 67 -16.87 -21.78 14.19
CA THR A 67 -17.34 -23.15 13.94
C THR A 67 -16.23 -24.18 13.80
N GLY A 68 -15.04 -23.78 13.38
CA GLY A 68 -13.94 -24.68 13.06
C GLY A 68 -14.16 -25.57 11.82
N GLN A 69 -15.26 -25.37 11.09
CA GLN A 69 -15.63 -26.22 9.95
C GLN A 69 -14.65 -26.06 8.80
N ARG A 70 -13.92 -27.10 8.45
CA ARG A 70 -12.87 -27.12 7.42
C ARG A 70 -13.34 -26.58 6.07
N ASN A 71 -14.57 -26.92 5.66
CA ASN A 71 -15.11 -26.46 4.37
C ASN A 71 -15.37 -24.96 4.37
N THR A 72 -15.91 -24.41 5.47
CA THR A 72 -16.09 -22.95 5.63
C THR A 72 -14.76 -22.21 5.43
N GLY A 73 -13.68 -22.68 6.07
CA GLY A 73 -12.36 -22.09 5.90
C GLY A 73 -11.82 -22.19 4.44
N ARG A 74 -12.07 -23.31 3.76
CA ARG A 74 -11.68 -23.46 2.34
C ARG A 74 -12.43 -22.51 1.42
N PHE A 75 -13.73 -22.33 1.63
CA PHE A 75 -14.53 -21.38 0.86
C PHE A 75 -14.12 -19.94 1.15
N ALA A 76 -13.75 -19.61 2.41
CA ALA A 76 -13.19 -18.30 2.76
C ALA A 76 -11.91 -17.99 1.97
N THR A 77 -10.95 -18.93 1.95
CA THR A 77 -9.71 -18.82 1.17
C THR A 77 -9.99 -18.68 -0.33
N LEU A 78 -10.93 -19.48 -0.88
CA LEU A 78 -11.29 -19.40 -2.30
C LEU A 78 -11.88 -18.04 -2.67
N LEU A 79 -12.79 -17.51 -1.85
CA LEU A 79 -13.37 -16.18 -2.08
C LEU A 79 -12.35 -15.08 -1.93
N LEU A 80 -11.40 -15.20 -0.99
CA LEU A 80 -10.26 -14.26 -0.90
C LEU A 80 -9.43 -14.28 -2.17
N PHE A 81 -9.13 -15.46 -2.70
CA PHE A 81 -8.36 -15.61 -3.95
C PHE A 81 -9.10 -15.03 -5.16
N LEU A 82 -10.42 -15.27 -5.28
CA LEU A 82 -11.24 -14.69 -6.35
C LEU A 82 -11.32 -13.16 -6.21
N GLY A 83 -11.52 -12.66 -4.99
CA GLY A 83 -11.50 -11.24 -4.69
C GLY A 83 -10.16 -10.58 -5.03
N LEU A 84 -9.04 -11.28 -4.74
CA LEU A 84 -7.70 -10.83 -5.11
C LEU A 84 -7.53 -10.71 -6.63
N GLY A 85 -8.06 -11.66 -7.40
CA GLY A 85 -8.07 -11.61 -8.87
C GLY A 85 -8.89 -10.44 -9.40
N ALA A 86 -10.10 -10.23 -8.86
CA ALA A 86 -10.96 -9.12 -9.23
C ALA A 86 -10.32 -7.76 -8.89
N HIS A 87 -9.68 -7.65 -7.71
CA HIS A 87 -8.95 -6.45 -7.28
C HIS A 87 -7.77 -6.14 -8.22
N TYR A 88 -7.03 -7.17 -8.63
CA TYR A 88 -5.95 -6.99 -9.61
C TYR A 88 -6.46 -6.46 -10.95
N VAL A 89 -7.58 -7.01 -11.46
CA VAL A 89 -8.20 -6.52 -12.70
C VAL A 89 -8.68 -5.07 -12.53
N ALA A 90 -9.28 -4.71 -11.39
CA ALA A 90 -9.67 -3.34 -11.09
C ALA A 90 -8.46 -2.38 -11.13
N LEU A 91 -7.32 -2.77 -10.52
CA LEU A 91 -6.06 -2.01 -10.56
C LEU A 91 -5.51 -1.87 -11.99
N LEU A 92 -5.58 -2.93 -12.81
CA LEU A 92 -5.15 -2.89 -14.22
C LEU A 92 -6.02 -1.95 -15.04
N LEU A 93 -7.35 -2.04 -14.90
CA LEU A 93 -8.28 -1.18 -15.64
C LEU A 93 -8.09 0.29 -15.26
N ARG A 94 -7.91 0.59 -13.97
CA ARG A 94 -7.57 1.93 -13.51
C ARG A 94 -6.26 2.42 -14.12
N SER A 95 -5.22 1.62 -14.07
CA SER A 95 -3.90 1.95 -14.64
C SER A 95 -3.94 2.19 -16.15
N SER A 96 -4.74 1.41 -16.89
CA SER A 96 -4.91 1.58 -18.34
C SER A 96 -5.72 2.84 -18.67
N GLY A 97 -6.73 3.18 -17.89
CA GLY A 97 -7.55 4.38 -18.08
C GLY A 97 -6.79 5.68 -17.79
N THR A 98 -5.90 5.68 -16.79
CA THR A 98 -5.06 6.84 -16.46
C THR A 98 -3.78 6.93 -17.26
N HIS A 99 -3.37 5.87 -17.97
CA HIS A 99 -2.03 5.73 -18.54
C HIS A 99 -0.91 5.92 -17.48
N THR A 100 -1.23 5.68 -16.21
CA THR A 100 -0.31 5.79 -15.06
C THR A 100 -0.18 4.44 -14.34
N VAL A 101 0.87 4.33 -13.54
CA VAL A 101 1.09 3.14 -12.71
C VAL A 101 0.27 3.24 -11.41
N PRO A 102 -0.17 2.10 -10.81
CA PRO A 102 -1.04 2.10 -9.64
C PRO A 102 -0.49 2.80 -8.38
N TYR A 103 0.77 3.21 -8.38
CA TYR A 103 1.44 3.89 -7.26
C TYR A 103 1.70 5.38 -7.53
N HIS A 104 1.09 5.98 -8.57
CA HIS A 104 1.32 7.37 -8.94
C HIS A 104 0.62 8.35 -7.99
N ASP A 105 -0.49 7.95 -7.42
CA ASP A 105 -1.29 8.71 -6.48
C ASP A 105 -1.50 7.95 -5.16
N LEU A 106 -2.03 8.65 -4.16
CA LEU A 106 -2.27 8.08 -2.83
C LEU A 106 -3.33 6.98 -2.87
N GLU A 107 -4.39 7.19 -3.65
CA GLU A 107 -5.48 6.24 -3.84
C GLU A 107 -4.96 4.90 -4.41
N GLY A 108 -4.25 4.94 -5.52
CA GLY A 108 -3.66 3.75 -6.13
C GLY A 108 -2.63 3.08 -5.24
N SER A 109 -1.82 3.86 -4.51
CA SER A 109 -0.84 3.34 -3.54
C SER A 109 -1.52 2.61 -2.39
N MET A 110 -2.64 3.14 -1.84
CA MET A 110 -3.41 2.48 -0.79
C MET A 110 -4.12 1.23 -1.30
N SER A 111 -4.69 1.28 -2.50
CA SER A 111 -5.31 0.13 -3.15
C SER A 111 -4.28 -0.99 -3.41
N LEU A 112 -3.11 -0.64 -3.94
CA LEU A 112 -2.01 -1.57 -4.16
C LEU A 112 -1.48 -2.15 -2.85
N PHE A 113 -1.40 -1.35 -1.78
CA PHE A 113 -1.04 -1.84 -0.44
C PHE A 113 -2.05 -2.88 0.07
N GLY A 114 -3.35 -2.61 -0.04
CA GLY A 114 -4.40 -3.56 0.32
C GLY A 114 -4.32 -4.87 -0.47
N TRP A 115 -4.04 -4.77 -1.78
CA TRP A 115 -3.85 -5.94 -2.64
C TRP A 115 -2.61 -6.75 -2.23
N LEU A 116 -1.47 -6.10 -2.02
CA LEU A 116 -0.23 -6.76 -1.58
C LEU A 116 -0.34 -7.35 -0.18
N LEU A 117 -1.11 -6.72 0.72
CA LEU A 117 -1.43 -7.29 2.04
C LEU A 117 -2.26 -8.57 1.90
N ALA A 118 -3.24 -8.60 0.98
CA ALA A 118 -4.02 -9.80 0.68
C ALA A 118 -3.16 -10.92 0.08
N VAL A 119 -2.26 -10.60 -0.86
CA VAL A 119 -1.28 -11.55 -1.42
C VAL A 119 -0.40 -12.13 -0.32
N THR A 120 0.20 -11.26 0.50
CA THR A 120 1.12 -11.67 1.57
C THR A 120 0.41 -12.56 2.59
N TYR A 121 -0.81 -12.19 2.97
CA TYR A 121 -1.62 -13.01 3.88
C TYR A 121 -1.96 -14.37 3.26
N LEU A 122 -2.42 -14.41 2.01
CA LEU A 122 -2.80 -15.66 1.34
C LEU A 122 -1.59 -16.61 1.20
N CYS A 123 -0.43 -16.08 0.84
CA CYS A 123 0.81 -16.86 0.81
C CYS A 123 1.17 -17.42 2.19
N LEU A 124 1.04 -16.60 3.24
CA LEU A 124 1.32 -17.02 4.60
C LEU A 124 0.31 -18.07 5.11
N GLU A 125 -0.98 -17.90 4.78
CA GLU A 125 -2.05 -18.86 5.09
C GLU A 125 -1.78 -20.24 4.45
N ILE A 126 -1.39 -20.24 3.17
CA ILE A 126 -1.08 -21.46 2.43
C ILE A 126 0.16 -22.13 3.01
N TYR A 127 1.21 -21.35 3.28
CA TYR A 127 2.49 -21.87 3.79
C TYR A 127 2.34 -22.49 5.19
N HIS A 128 1.67 -21.78 6.12
CA HIS A 128 1.46 -22.26 7.48
C HIS A 128 0.19 -23.11 7.66
N ARG A 129 -0.64 -23.22 6.61
CA ARG A 129 -1.93 -23.92 6.61
C ARG A 129 -2.87 -23.46 7.72
N GLN A 130 -2.83 -22.15 8.05
CA GLN A 130 -3.58 -21.57 9.15
C GLN A 130 -4.54 -20.48 8.66
N ARG A 131 -5.85 -20.74 8.79
CA ARG A 131 -6.93 -19.89 8.26
C ARG A 131 -7.55 -18.96 9.29
N THR A 132 -7.38 -19.24 10.58
CA THR A 132 -8.05 -18.49 11.65
C THR A 132 -7.67 -17.03 11.67
N VAL A 133 -6.43 -16.71 11.27
CA VAL A 133 -5.89 -15.34 11.21
C VAL A 133 -6.64 -14.47 10.18
N GLY A 134 -7.27 -15.07 9.17
CA GLY A 134 -8.04 -14.35 8.15
C GLY A 134 -9.18 -13.50 8.71
N ALA A 135 -9.78 -13.95 9.82
CA ALA A 135 -10.82 -13.17 10.49
C ALA A 135 -10.33 -11.80 10.99
N PHE A 136 -9.02 -11.62 11.19
CA PHE A 136 -8.40 -10.38 11.66
C PHE A 136 -7.75 -9.58 10.53
N VAL A 137 -7.22 -10.25 9.51
CA VAL A 137 -6.47 -9.59 8.42
C VAL A 137 -7.41 -9.09 7.32
N VAL A 138 -8.44 -9.87 6.94
CA VAL A 138 -9.34 -9.47 5.83
C VAL A 138 -10.11 -8.19 6.12
N PRO A 139 -10.57 -7.88 7.35
CA PRO A 139 -11.14 -6.57 7.67
C PRO A 139 -10.17 -5.41 7.40
N ILE A 140 -8.86 -5.60 7.64
CA ILE A 140 -7.84 -4.57 7.38
C ILE A 140 -7.64 -4.38 5.88
N ILE A 141 -7.62 -5.47 5.11
CA ILE A 141 -7.56 -5.40 3.63
C ILE A 141 -8.74 -4.60 3.09
N LEU A 142 -9.95 -4.89 3.58
CA LEU A 142 -11.17 -4.14 3.23
C LEU A 142 -11.08 -2.67 3.63
N ALA A 143 -10.55 -2.35 4.81
CA ALA A 143 -10.38 -0.97 5.26
C ALA A 143 -9.45 -0.18 4.31
N PHE A 144 -8.34 -0.75 3.87
CA PHE A 144 -7.46 -0.11 2.89
C PHE A 144 -8.11 0.03 1.51
N PHE A 145 -8.87 -0.98 1.07
CA PHE A 145 -9.60 -0.91 -0.18
C PHE A 145 -10.66 0.19 -0.16
N PHE A 146 -11.46 0.29 0.91
CA PHE A 146 -12.47 1.34 1.06
C PHE A 146 -11.83 2.71 1.25
N ALA A 147 -10.75 2.81 2.02
CA ALA A 147 -10.03 4.08 2.20
C ALA A 147 -9.51 4.61 0.86
N ALA A 148 -8.97 3.71 0.00
CA ALA A 148 -8.58 4.08 -1.36
C ALA A 148 -9.79 4.55 -2.19
N TYR A 149 -10.88 3.79 -2.17
CA TYR A 149 -12.09 4.09 -2.97
C TYR A 149 -12.79 5.39 -2.56
N LEU A 150 -12.73 5.76 -1.28
CA LEU A 150 -13.37 6.97 -0.72
C LEU A 150 -12.47 8.22 -0.82
N MET A 151 -11.23 8.07 -1.24
CA MET A 151 -10.35 9.23 -1.42
C MET A 151 -10.81 10.10 -2.59
N PRO A 152 -10.78 11.43 -2.42
CA PRO A 152 -11.03 12.34 -3.52
C PRO A 152 -9.95 12.17 -4.60
N ASP A 153 -10.36 12.17 -5.87
CA ASP A 153 -9.42 12.22 -6.99
C ASP A 153 -8.58 13.50 -6.91
N HIS A 154 -7.35 13.38 -6.48
CA HIS A 154 -6.34 14.42 -6.61
C HIS A 154 -5.40 14.02 -7.74
N PRO A 155 -5.63 14.50 -8.97
CA PRO A 155 -4.75 14.17 -10.08
C PRO A 155 -3.34 14.69 -9.76
N ASN A 156 -2.43 13.76 -9.54
CA ASN A 156 -1.03 14.12 -9.40
C ASN A 156 -0.52 14.62 -10.75
N THR A 157 -0.28 15.93 -10.86
CA THR A 157 0.18 16.60 -12.08
C THR A 157 1.65 16.34 -12.36
N ALA A 158 2.39 15.74 -11.44
CA ALA A 158 3.78 15.38 -11.65
C ALA A 158 3.89 14.27 -12.71
N ALA A 159 4.86 14.38 -13.60
CA ALA A 159 5.14 13.32 -14.55
C ALA A 159 5.48 12.01 -13.81
N PRO A 160 4.81 10.89 -14.12
CA PRO A 160 5.10 9.64 -13.43
C PRO A 160 6.55 9.24 -13.67
N ALA A 161 7.25 8.86 -12.60
CA ALA A 161 8.57 8.28 -12.73
C ALA A 161 8.48 7.01 -13.58
N ARG A 162 9.22 6.98 -14.67
CA ARG A 162 9.12 5.93 -15.71
C ARG A 162 10.26 4.93 -15.56
N GLY A 163 9.94 3.68 -15.85
CA GLY A 163 10.93 2.62 -15.96
C GLY A 163 10.58 1.40 -15.10
N VAL A 164 10.90 0.23 -15.66
CA VAL A 164 10.61 -1.08 -15.02
C VAL A 164 11.32 -1.21 -13.67
N VAL A 165 12.56 -0.71 -13.55
CA VAL A 165 13.34 -0.77 -12.30
C VAL A 165 12.66 0.04 -11.19
N PHE A 166 12.15 1.24 -11.51
CA PHE A 166 11.41 2.05 -10.55
C PHE A 166 10.10 1.40 -10.14
N ALA A 167 9.37 0.79 -11.08
CA ALA A 167 8.15 0.06 -10.79
C ALA A 167 8.38 -1.09 -9.80
N PHE A 168 9.44 -1.89 -10.01
CA PHE A 168 9.83 -2.94 -9.07
C PHE A 168 10.27 -2.39 -7.72
N HIS A 169 11.04 -1.29 -7.69
CA HIS A 169 11.42 -0.62 -6.44
C HIS A 169 10.20 -0.28 -5.60
N VAL A 170 9.23 0.43 -6.17
CA VAL A 170 8.03 0.86 -5.43
C VAL A 170 7.18 -0.33 -5.02
N THR A 171 6.93 -1.28 -5.91
CA THR A 171 6.12 -2.47 -5.62
C THR A 171 6.73 -3.32 -4.50
N LEU A 172 8.05 -3.56 -4.52
CA LEU A 172 8.75 -4.31 -3.48
C LEU A 172 8.79 -3.53 -2.15
N SER A 173 8.89 -2.21 -2.20
CA SER A 173 8.80 -1.36 -1.01
C SER A 173 7.41 -1.46 -0.37
N ILE A 174 6.33 -1.34 -1.14
CA ILE A 174 4.96 -1.49 -0.64
C ILE A 174 4.72 -2.94 -0.13
N LEU A 175 5.25 -3.95 -0.82
CA LEU A 175 5.18 -5.35 -0.38
C LEU A 175 5.88 -5.54 0.98
N SER A 176 7.01 -4.89 1.21
CA SER A 176 7.71 -4.97 2.48
C SER A 176 6.88 -4.38 3.63
N TYR A 177 6.27 -3.23 3.41
CA TYR A 177 5.40 -2.60 4.42
C TYR A 177 4.14 -3.43 4.68
N SER A 178 3.56 -4.09 3.67
CA SER A 178 2.42 -4.99 3.87
C SER A 178 2.81 -6.25 4.65
N ALA A 179 4.02 -6.79 4.45
CA ALA A 179 4.55 -7.90 5.24
C ALA A 179 4.82 -7.48 6.69
N PHE A 180 5.34 -6.27 6.93
CA PHE A 180 5.51 -5.73 8.28
C PHE A 180 4.16 -5.46 8.97
N ALA A 181 3.16 -4.94 8.24
CA ALA A 181 1.80 -4.79 8.74
C ALA A 181 1.18 -6.14 9.16
N LEU A 182 1.38 -7.18 8.34
CA LEU A 182 0.92 -8.53 8.69
C LEU A 182 1.61 -9.06 9.95
N SER A 183 2.93 -8.86 10.09
CA SER A 183 3.65 -9.27 11.30
C SER A 183 3.18 -8.51 12.55
N PHE A 184 2.83 -7.23 12.41
CA PHE A 184 2.22 -6.42 13.46
C PHE A 184 0.88 -7.00 13.92
N VAL A 185 -0.02 -7.34 12.98
CA VAL A 185 -1.32 -7.95 13.30
C VAL A 185 -1.13 -9.29 14.04
N LEU A 186 -0.24 -10.13 13.54
CA LEU A 186 0.09 -11.41 14.18
C LEU A 186 0.64 -11.23 15.59
N SER A 187 1.48 -10.22 15.79
CA SER A 187 2.04 -9.89 17.11
C SER A 187 0.99 -9.33 18.06
N LEU A 188 0.01 -8.56 17.56
CA LEU A 188 -1.14 -8.13 18.36
C LEU A 188 -2.00 -9.31 18.81
N ILE A 189 -2.32 -10.23 17.87
CA ILE A 189 -3.08 -11.45 18.20
C ILE A 189 -2.32 -12.25 19.28
N TYR A 190 -1.00 -12.42 19.12
CA TYR A 190 -0.14 -13.07 20.11
C TYR A 190 -0.28 -12.44 21.50
N LEU A 191 -0.14 -11.12 21.60
CA LEU A 191 -0.18 -10.41 22.89
C LEU A 191 -1.56 -10.48 23.55
N VAL A 192 -2.62 -10.39 22.76
CA VAL A 192 -4.00 -10.53 23.24
C VAL A 192 -4.25 -11.95 23.74
N GLU A 193 -3.87 -12.97 22.97
CA GLU A 193 -4.02 -14.37 23.36
C GLU A 193 -3.19 -14.70 24.61
N GLU A 194 -1.93 -14.30 24.67
CA GLU A 194 -1.10 -14.47 25.86
C GLU A 194 -1.76 -13.86 27.11
N ARG A 195 -2.32 -12.64 26.98
CA ARG A 195 -3.01 -11.98 28.09
C ARG A 195 -4.26 -12.74 28.52
N LEU A 196 -5.06 -13.23 27.58
CA LEU A 196 -6.28 -14.02 27.86
C LEU A 196 -5.93 -15.33 28.57
N LEU A 197 -4.89 -16.04 28.12
CA LEU A 197 -4.38 -17.26 28.75
C LEU A 197 -3.88 -16.99 30.18
N ARG A 198 -3.10 -15.92 30.39
CA ARG A 198 -2.60 -15.55 31.74
C ARG A 198 -3.71 -15.18 32.71
N THR A 199 -4.75 -14.52 32.24
CA THR A 199 -5.90 -14.08 33.06
C THR A 199 -6.98 -15.16 33.21
N ARG A 200 -6.75 -16.35 32.62
CA ARG A 200 -7.71 -17.49 32.61
C ARG A 200 -9.08 -17.09 32.05
N ARG A 201 -9.17 -16.07 31.25
CA ARG A 201 -10.40 -15.67 30.51
C ARG A 201 -10.52 -16.46 29.21
N LEU A 202 -10.74 -17.76 29.35
CA LEU A 202 -10.77 -18.71 28.23
C LEU A 202 -12.19 -18.75 27.66
N GLY A 203 -12.49 -17.86 26.72
CA GLY A 203 -13.70 -18.01 25.90
C GLY A 203 -13.47 -19.02 24.75
N ASP A 204 -14.55 -19.50 24.15
CA ASP A 204 -14.51 -20.52 23.07
C ASP A 204 -13.63 -20.12 21.89
N VAL A 205 -13.48 -18.82 21.64
CA VAL A 205 -12.64 -18.29 20.54
C VAL A 205 -11.16 -18.51 20.80
N VAL A 206 -10.70 -18.40 22.06
CA VAL A 206 -9.28 -18.53 22.41
C VAL A 206 -8.75 -19.93 22.06
N TRP A 207 -9.55 -20.96 22.28
CA TRP A 207 -9.19 -22.34 21.93
C TRP A 207 -9.07 -22.62 20.44
N ARG A 208 -9.54 -21.69 19.60
CA ARG A 208 -9.50 -21.80 18.14
C ARG A 208 -8.45 -20.93 17.49
N LEU A 209 -7.83 -20.05 18.28
CA LEU A 209 -6.69 -19.27 17.79
C LEU A 209 -5.50 -20.19 17.52
N PRO A 210 -4.57 -19.78 16.63
CA PRO A 210 -3.32 -20.51 16.45
C PRO A 210 -2.53 -20.51 17.74
N SER A 211 -1.76 -21.57 18.02
CA SER A 211 -0.88 -21.56 19.19
C SER A 211 0.10 -20.38 19.15
N LEU A 212 0.46 -19.87 20.34
CA LEU A 212 1.42 -18.75 20.47
C LEU A 212 2.73 -18.98 19.70
N ASP A 213 3.23 -20.22 19.70
CA ASP A 213 4.44 -20.58 18.96
C ASP A 213 4.24 -20.50 17.44
N LEU A 214 3.05 -20.84 16.93
CA LEU A 214 2.72 -20.71 15.52
C LEU A 214 2.56 -19.23 15.12
N LEU A 215 1.92 -18.40 15.94
CA LEU A 215 1.81 -16.96 15.71
C LEU A 215 3.19 -16.29 15.66
N GLU A 216 4.10 -16.68 16.58
CA GLU A 216 5.48 -16.19 16.55
C GLU A 216 6.21 -16.61 15.27
N ARG A 217 6.07 -17.86 14.81
CA ARG A 217 6.66 -18.31 13.55
C ARG A 217 6.09 -17.57 12.35
N MET A 218 4.76 -17.40 12.30
CA MET A 218 4.09 -16.65 11.22
C MET A 218 4.57 -15.19 11.17
N SER A 219 4.66 -14.53 12.33
CA SER A 219 5.18 -13.16 12.44
C SER A 219 6.63 -13.06 11.94
N ARG A 220 7.51 -13.98 12.36
CA ARG A 220 8.90 -14.04 11.89
C ARG A 220 9.02 -14.29 10.39
N THR A 221 8.18 -15.16 9.83
CA THR A 221 8.15 -15.41 8.37
C THR A 221 7.74 -14.13 7.63
N SER A 222 6.72 -13.41 8.11
CA SER A 222 6.31 -12.13 7.53
C SER A 222 7.43 -11.08 7.59
N VAL A 223 8.11 -10.96 8.73
CA VAL A 223 9.27 -10.05 8.86
C VAL A 223 10.38 -10.42 7.89
N LEU A 224 10.68 -11.72 7.73
CA LEU A 224 11.71 -12.16 6.78
C LEU A 224 11.36 -11.78 5.34
N VAL A 225 10.11 -11.98 4.92
CA VAL A 225 9.62 -11.53 3.61
C VAL A 225 9.79 -10.01 3.48
N GLY A 226 9.37 -9.24 4.49
CA GLY A 226 9.53 -7.79 4.52
C GLY A 226 10.99 -7.35 4.42
N LEU A 227 11.91 -8.00 5.15
CA LEU A 227 13.34 -7.71 5.10
C LEU A 227 13.95 -7.97 3.72
N ILE A 228 13.62 -9.10 3.10
CA ILE A 228 14.13 -9.43 1.76
C ILE A 228 13.61 -8.41 0.74
N THR A 229 12.32 -8.12 0.76
CA THR A 229 11.70 -7.24 -0.23
C THR A 229 12.10 -5.78 -0.05
N ILE A 230 12.26 -5.27 1.19
CA ILE A 230 12.76 -3.90 1.42
C ILE A 230 14.22 -3.76 1.01
N THR A 231 15.05 -4.77 1.26
CA THR A 231 16.46 -4.76 0.87
C THR A 231 16.59 -4.71 -0.64
N VAL A 232 15.93 -5.63 -1.37
CA VAL A 232 15.95 -5.65 -2.84
C VAL A 232 15.31 -4.37 -3.39
N GLY A 233 14.17 -3.94 -2.83
CA GLY A 233 13.51 -2.70 -3.20
C GLY A 233 14.43 -1.48 -3.07
N THR A 234 15.14 -1.34 -1.94
CA THR A 234 16.09 -0.24 -1.72
C THR A 234 17.25 -0.27 -2.71
N LEU A 235 17.82 -1.44 -2.97
CA LEU A 235 18.89 -1.59 -3.98
C LEU A 235 18.42 -1.18 -5.38
N LEU A 236 17.21 -1.58 -5.78
CA LEU A 236 16.62 -1.15 -7.05
C LEU A 236 16.36 0.36 -7.07
N GLY A 237 15.99 0.95 -5.92
CA GLY A 237 15.82 2.39 -5.78
C GLY A 237 17.10 3.14 -6.06
N PHE A 238 18.25 2.70 -5.55
CA PHE A 238 19.55 3.28 -5.87
C PHE A 238 19.84 3.26 -7.38
N VAL A 239 19.59 2.14 -8.05
CA VAL A 239 19.80 2.02 -9.50
C VAL A 239 18.84 2.91 -10.29
N ALA A 240 17.59 3.06 -9.83
CA ALA A 240 16.59 3.86 -10.52
C ALA A 240 16.88 5.36 -10.43
N VAL A 241 17.34 5.84 -9.26
CA VAL A 241 17.63 7.26 -9.01
C VAL A 241 18.90 7.72 -9.74
N ASP A 242 19.95 6.90 -9.72
CA ASP A 242 21.20 7.22 -10.42
C ASP A 242 20.97 7.51 -11.91
N ARG A 243 20.03 6.80 -12.53
CA ARG A 243 19.66 6.99 -13.94
C ARG A 243 18.79 8.22 -14.24
N GLN A 244 18.09 8.78 -13.25
CA GLN A 244 17.09 9.83 -13.48
C GLN A 244 17.46 11.20 -12.94
N ILE A 245 18.17 11.30 -11.83
CA ILE A 245 18.32 12.54 -11.05
C ILE A 245 19.79 12.98 -10.87
N GLY A 246 20.76 12.08 -11.02
CA GLY A 246 22.20 12.40 -11.10
C GLY A 246 22.88 13.04 -9.90
N GLN A 247 22.18 13.57 -8.88
CA GLN A 247 22.80 14.19 -7.69
C GLN A 247 21.89 14.25 -6.46
N TYR A 248 22.47 14.11 -5.24
CA TYR A 248 21.91 14.45 -3.90
C TYR A 248 20.82 13.59 -3.27
N TRP A 249 20.57 12.38 -3.73
CA TRP A 249 19.58 11.47 -3.13
C TRP A 249 19.93 10.99 -1.70
N PHE A 250 21.22 11.02 -1.28
CA PHE A 250 21.64 10.64 0.08
C PHE A 250 21.05 11.51 1.19
N TYR A 251 20.61 12.72 0.86
CA TYR A 251 20.04 13.67 1.81
C TYR A 251 18.51 13.64 1.86
N ASP A 252 17.85 12.79 1.06
CA ASP A 252 16.40 12.64 1.16
C ASP A 252 16.06 11.89 2.47
N PRO A 253 15.26 12.50 3.38
CA PRO A 253 14.85 11.90 4.64
C PRO A 253 14.21 10.51 4.50
N LYS A 254 13.60 10.22 3.34
CA LYS A 254 13.01 8.90 3.06
C LYS A 254 14.03 7.77 3.05
N TYR A 255 15.26 8.01 2.54
CA TYR A 255 16.32 7.00 2.57
C TYR A 255 16.79 6.73 4.00
N VAL A 256 16.99 7.78 4.78
CA VAL A 256 17.41 7.66 6.18
C VAL A 256 16.37 6.84 6.97
N VAL A 257 15.09 7.16 6.78
CA VAL A 257 13.99 6.41 7.43
C VAL A 257 13.94 4.97 6.95
N THR A 258 14.09 4.71 5.66
CA THR A 258 14.10 3.33 5.12
C THR A 258 15.24 2.51 5.71
N LEU A 259 16.45 3.08 5.83
CA LEU A 259 17.60 2.43 6.47
C LEU A 259 17.35 2.18 7.95
N LEU A 260 16.74 3.13 8.66
CA LEU A 260 16.35 2.97 10.07
C LEU A 260 15.34 1.83 10.23
N VAL A 261 14.32 1.78 9.38
CA VAL A 261 13.33 0.69 9.36
C VAL A 261 14.01 -0.66 9.12
N LEU A 262 14.90 -0.74 8.13
CA LEU A 262 15.67 -1.95 7.84
C LEU A 262 16.47 -2.39 9.07
N LEU A 263 17.20 -1.48 9.70
CA LEU A 263 18.00 -1.76 10.90
C LEU A 263 17.14 -2.27 12.05
N LEU A 264 16.01 -1.63 12.33
CA LEU A 264 15.10 -2.02 13.41
C LEU A 264 14.52 -3.44 13.21
N TYR A 265 14.15 -3.78 11.97
CA TYR A 265 13.63 -5.12 11.67
C TYR A 265 14.73 -6.18 11.62
N VAL A 266 15.93 -5.84 11.18
CA VAL A 266 17.11 -6.74 11.32
C VAL A 266 17.40 -7.00 12.79
N LEU A 267 17.41 -5.96 13.61
CA LEU A 267 17.60 -6.11 15.07
C LEU A 267 16.48 -6.99 15.69
N TYR A 268 15.22 -6.71 15.35
CA TYR A 268 14.11 -7.57 15.77
C TYR A 268 14.35 -9.03 15.37
N PHE A 269 14.73 -9.28 14.12
CA PHE A 269 14.91 -10.63 13.59
C PHE A 269 16.04 -11.39 14.29
N GLN A 270 17.12 -10.70 14.63
CA GLN A 270 18.23 -11.29 15.39
C GLN A 270 17.84 -11.56 16.85
N LEU A 271 17.19 -10.59 17.51
CA LEU A 271 16.74 -10.75 18.90
C LEU A 271 15.71 -11.87 19.04
N ALA A 272 14.73 -11.95 18.13
CA ALA A 272 13.70 -12.98 18.13
C ALA A 272 14.23 -14.41 17.93
N ARG A 273 15.49 -14.59 17.55
CA ARG A 273 16.17 -15.89 17.51
C ARG A 273 16.69 -16.33 18.88
N THR A 274 16.92 -15.40 19.78
CA THR A 274 17.45 -15.70 21.10
C THR A 274 16.33 -16.12 22.05
N THR A 275 16.58 -17.10 22.91
CA THR A 275 15.60 -17.60 23.88
C THR A 275 15.12 -16.50 24.84
N ALA A 276 15.99 -15.55 25.18
CA ALA A 276 15.67 -14.43 26.07
C ALA A 276 14.62 -13.44 25.53
N TRP A 277 14.51 -13.33 24.20
CA TRP A 277 13.63 -12.37 23.53
C TRP A 277 12.44 -13.02 22.80
N ARG A 278 12.30 -14.34 22.82
CA ARG A 278 11.17 -15.04 22.20
C ARG A 278 9.84 -14.69 22.88
N GLY A 279 8.76 -14.88 22.15
CA GLY A 279 7.41 -14.71 22.67
C GLY A 279 6.99 -13.26 22.82
N ALA A 280 6.40 -12.89 23.96
CA ALA A 280 5.82 -11.57 24.21
C ALA A 280 6.81 -10.41 24.05
N ARG A 281 8.10 -10.62 24.36
CA ARG A 281 9.11 -9.55 24.20
C ARG A 281 9.34 -9.25 22.72
N ALA A 282 9.47 -10.27 21.87
CA ALA A 282 9.59 -10.12 20.42
C ALA A 282 8.32 -9.49 19.83
N SER A 283 7.14 -9.97 20.24
CA SER A 283 5.87 -9.42 19.75
C SER A 283 5.69 -7.94 20.10
N ARG A 284 6.05 -7.51 21.33
CA ARG A 284 6.04 -6.09 21.71
C ARG A 284 7.02 -5.25 20.88
N LEU A 285 8.22 -5.77 20.63
CA LEU A 285 9.20 -5.10 19.81
C LEU A 285 8.70 -4.97 18.36
N CYS A 286 8.07 -6.00 17.81
CA CYS A 286 7.47 -5.96 16.47
C CYS A 286 6.37 -4.90 16.37
N VAL A 287 5.48 -4.83 17.37
CA VAL A 287 4.43 -3.80 17.44
C VAL A 287 5.04 -2.41 17.52
N PHE A 288 6.04 -2.22 18.36
CA PHE A 288 6.74 -0.93 18.50
C PHE A 288 7.40 -0.51 17.18
N ASN A 289 8.13 -1.42 16.54
CA ASN A 289 8.78 -1.15 15.25
C ASN A 289 7.78 -0.72 14.19
N PHE A 290 6.63 -1.39 14.09
CA PHE A 290 5.62 -1.03 13.08
C PHE A 290 4.99 0.33 13.36
N ILE A 291 4.68 0.64 14.62
CA ILE A 291 4.20 1.97 15.01
C ILE A 291 5.22 3.04 14.63
N LEU A 292 6.51 2.81 14.89
CA LEU A 292 7.57 3.72 14.52
C LEU A 292 7.67 3.91 13.00
N VAL A 293 7.50 2.83 12.22
CA VAL A 293 7.43 2.90 10.75
C VAL A 293 6.30 3.81 10.29
N VAL A 294 5.08 3.60 10.80
CA VAL A 294 3.92 4.40 10.43
C VAL A 294 4.12 5.87 10.78
N LEU A 295 4.61 6.15 12.00
CA LEU A 295 4.90 7.52 12.45
C LEU A 295 5.99 8.18 11.59
N SER A 296 7.08 7.47 11.34
CA SER A 296 8.19 7.99 10.51
C SER A 296 7.74 8.28 9.09
N PHE A 297 6.98 7.36 8.48
CA PHE A 297 6.43 7.56 7.14
C PHE A 297 5.50 8.78 7.10
N THR A 298 4.61 8.93 8.08
CA THR A 298 3.68 10.05 8.17
C THR A 298 4.41 11.38 8.34
N VAL A 299 5.36 11.44 9.28
CA VAL A 299 6.13 12.67 9.56
C VAL A 299 6.98 13.07 8.35
N VAL A 300 7.68 12.10 7.73
CA VAL A 300 8.51 12.41 6.55
C VAL A 300 7.67 12.85 5.37
N ASN A 301 6.52 12.22 5.15
CA ASN A 301 5.65 12.57 4.02
C ASN A 301 4.98 13.94 4.20
N LEU A 302 4.58 14.29 5.43
CA LEU A 302 3.92 15.57 5.71
C LEU A 302 4.89 16.76 5.77
N TYR A 303 6.10 16.58 6.32
CA TYR A 303 6.96 17.71 6.68
C TYR A 303 8.24 17.82 5.85
N PHE A 304 8.79 16.71 5.33
CA PHE A 304 10.14 16.69 4.78
C PHE A 304 10.23 16.28 3.30
N SER A 305 9.20 15.71 2.71
CA SER A 305 9.28 15.23 1.33
C SER A 305 9.02 16.34 0.33
N GLN A 306 10.07 16.83 -0.31
CA GLN A 306 9.98 17.81 -1.41
C GLN A 306 9.82 17.15 -2.79
N HIS A 307 10.35 15.93 -2.98
CA HIS A 307 10.43 15.26 -4.28
C HIS A 307 9.37 14.17 -4.52
N HIS A 308 8.69 13.71 -3.46
CA HIS A 308 7.69 12.64 -3.53
C HIS A 308 6.46 13.03 -2.71
N ARG A 309 5.84 14.16 -3.04
CA ARG A 309 4.56 14.53 -2.41
C ARG A 309 3.46 13.67 -3.01
N PHE A 310 2.83 12.85 -2.19
CA PHE A 310 1.59 12.12 -2.50
C PHE A 310 0.33 12.89 -2.07
N LEU A 311 0.49 14.11 -1.53
CA LEU A 311 -0.59 15.00 -1.07
C LEU A 311 -0.58 16.30 -1.85
#